data_f8fd4fe95716b0028654e11452dfe049
#
_entry.id   f8fd4fe95716b0028654e11452dfe049
#
_cell.length_a   1.000
_cell.length_b   1.000
_cell.length_c   1.000
_cell.angle_alpha   90.00
_cell.angle_beta   90.00
_cell.angle_gamma   90.00
#
_symmetry.space_group_name_H-M   'P 1'
#
loop_
_entity.id
_entity.type
_entity.pdbx_description
1 polymer ?
#
loop_
_entity_poly.entity_id
_entity_poly.type
_entity_poly.pdbx_seq_one_letter_code
_entity_poly.pdbx_strand_id
1 'polypeptide(L)'
;MKIPGFTYQHVQVADGVSLNAAIGGTGTPIVLLHGFPQTHLIWRHVAAELATDHTVICPDLRGYGASDKPAETDGTAYSKRTMAADIVALAAALGHPEFALVGHDRGALVAFRAGLDHPDKITQLVCLDVLPTLDMWDAMHGVNAAVAFHLYLMAQPPGLPEELIAAAPDAFFSYFLDLWIKDPAAIPAEIRAAYLTASREAVVSIVADYRASAGIDVEHDREDLAAGNKLRMPVAVVQQDWGSALGFDAAALWSAWAPDLRHSTTTAGHFMAEEAPAEITETIRSLLA
;
A
#
# COMPACT_ATOMS: atom_id res chain seq x y z
N MET A 1 14.13 2.81 -12.79
CA MET A 1 15.24 2.51 -11.84
C MET A 1 15.04 1.11 -11.27
N LYS A 2 16.08 0.45 -10.71
CA LYS A 2 15.99 -0.94 -10.23
C LYS A 2 16.61 -1.07 -8.83
N ILE A 3 16.08 -1.99 -8.03
CA ILE A 3 16.68 -2.39 -6.75
C ILE A 3 17.92 -3.24 -7.06
N PRO A 4 19.12 -2.91 -6.56
CA PRO A 4 20.33 -3.69 -6.81
C PRO A 4 20.19 -5.14 -6.34
N GLY A 5 20.67 -6.10 -7.16
CA GLY A 5 20.59 -7.54 -6.82
C GLY A 5 19.23 -8.21 -7.11
N PHE A 6 18.21 -7.45 -7.55
CA PHE A 6 16.89 -7.98 -7.88
C PHE A 6 16.70 -8.19 -9.38
N THR A 7 16.03 -9.26 -9.74
CA THR A 7 15.53 -9.52 -11.10
C THR A 7 14.14 -8.92 -11.26
N TYR A 8 13.77 -8.59 -12.52
CA TYR A 8 12.49 -7.95 -12.82
C TYR A 8 11.70 -8.80 -13.80
N GLN A 9 10.43 -9.00 -13.49
CA GLN A 9 9.53 -9.77 -14.33
C GLN A 9 8.17 -9.06 -14.44
N HIS A 10 7.56 -9.13 -15.63
CA HIS A 10 6.13 -8.85 -15.79
C HIS A 10 5.38 -10.17 -15.66
N VAL A 11 4.59 -10.30 -14.60
CA VAL A 11 3.86 -11.54 -14.27
C VAL A 11 2.38 -11.29 -14.51
N GLN A 12 1.78 -12.10 -15.38
CA GLN A 12 0.34 -12.06 -15.63
C GLN A 12 -0.42 -12.52 -14.40
N VAL A 13 -1.34 -11.69 -13.89
CA VAL A 13 -2.13 -11.93 -12.68
C VAL A 13 -3.63 -12.06 -12.97
N ALA A 14 -4.08 -11.48 -14.10
CA ALA A 14 -5.45 -11.59 -14.59
C ALA A 14 -5.44 -11.44 -16.12
N ASP A 15 -6.59 -11.64 -16.77
CA ASP A 15 -6.71 -11.44 -18.21
C ASP A 15 -6.36 -10.01 -18.59
N GLY A 16 -5.33 -9.85 -19.42
CA GLY A 16 -4.85 -8.54 -19.87
C GLY A 16 -4.19 -7.68 -18.78
N VAL A 17 -3.84 -8.25 -17.61
CA VAL A 17 -3.18 -7.52 -16.53
C VAL A 17 -1.94 -8.26 -16.06
N SER A 18 -0.80 -7.58 -16.14
CA SER A 18 0.49 -8.04 -15.61
C SER A 18 1.03 -7.02 -14.59
N LEU A 19 1.64 -7.52 -13.53
CA LEU A 19 2.37 -6.69 -12.58
C LEU A 19 3.88 -6.76 -12.85
N ASN A 20 4.52 -5.62 -12.82
CA ASN A 20 5.98 -5.53 -12.77
C ASN A 20 6.44 -5.86 -11.35
N ALA A 21 7.27 -6.87 -11.18
CA ALA A 21 7.77 -7.30 -9.88
C ALA A 21 9.30 -7.35 -9.85
N ALA A 22 9.90 -6.75 -8.82
CA ALA A 22 11.28 -6.94 -8.44
C ALA A 22 11.38 -8.12 -7.49
N ILE A 23 12.24 -9.10 -7.79
CA ILE A 23 12.35 -10.36 -7.04
C ILE A 23 13.81 -10.59 -6.68
N GLY A 24 14.09 -10.85 -5.39
CA GLY A 24 15.44 -11.09 -4.88
C GLY A 24 15.45 -12.03 -3.68
N GLY A 25 16.64 -12.53 -3.36
CA GLY A 25 16.85 -13.44 -2.22
C GLY A 25 16.32 -14.86 -2.43
N THR A 26 16.42 -15.67 -1.37
CA THR A 26 15.90 -17.04 -1.30
C THR A 26 15.48 -17.36 0.13
N GLY A 27 14.43 -18.14 0.31
CA GLY A 27 13.86 -18.50 1.62
C GLY A 27 12.35 -18.33 1.65
N THR A 28 11.79 -18.16 2.83
CA THR A 28 10.35 -17.93 3.02
C THR A 28 9.89 -16.66 2.28
N PRO A 29 8.78 -16.71 1.54
CA PRO A 29 8.37 -15.59 0.69
C PRO A 29 7.76 -14.44 1.48
N ILE A 30 8.15 -13.22 1.14
CA ILE A 30 7.59 -11.96 1.62
C ILE A 30 7.21 -11.10 0.42
N VAL A 31 5.99 -10.60 0.38
CA VAL A 31 5.54 -9.63 -0.63
C VAL A 31 5.45 -8.25 0.01
N LEU A 32 6.06 -7.24 -0.62
CA LEU A 32 6.13 -5.86 -0.13
C LEU A 32 5.38 -4.91 -1.07
N LEU A 33 4.26 -4.36 -0.62
CA LEU A 33 3.37 -3.49 -1.39
C LEU A 33 3.58 -2.02 -1.07
N HIS A 34 3.91 -1.23 -2.09
CA HIS A 34 4.06 0.22 -1.97
C HIS A 34 2.71 0.94 -1.91
N GLY A 35 2.74 2.25 -1.61
CA GLY A 35 1.58 3.13 -1.66
C GLY A 35 1.76 4.35 -2.56
N PHE A 36 0.93 5.36 -2.35
CA PHE A 36 0.89 6.61 -3.07
C PHE A 36 1.94 7.62 -2.53
N PRO A 37 2.60 8.41 -3.35
CA PRO A 37 2.67 8.38 -4.81
C PRO A 37 3.93 7.64 -5.30
N GLN A 38 4.25 6.52 -4.68
CA GLN A 38 5.49 5.79 -4.85
C GLN A 38 5.35 4.57 -5.78
N THR A 39 6.40 3.78 -5.89
CA THR A 39 6.49 2.52 -6.62
C THR A 39 7.22 1.49 -5.74
N HIS A 40 7.46 0.27 -6.24
CA HIS A 40 8.27 -0.74 -5.56
C HIS A 40 9.61 -0.22 -5.00
N LEU A 41 10.12 0.91 -5.49
CA LEU A 41 11.39 1.51 -5.06
C LEU A 41 11.41 2.00 -3.60
N ILE A 42 10.24 2.22 -2.98
CA ILE A 42 10.15 2.53 -1.54
C ILE A 42 10.85 1.45 -0.70
N TRP A 43 10.83 0.21 -1.18
CA TRP A 43 11.36 -0.95 -0.49
C TRP A 43 12.85 -1.20 -0.71
N ARG A 44 13.57 -0.33 -1.48
CA ARG A 44 14.95 -0.58 -1.91
C ARG A 44 15.93 -0.92 -0.78
N HIS A 45 15.73 -0.35 0.42
CA HIS A 45 16.56 -0.62 1.61
C HIS A 45 16.06 -1.85 2.36
N VAL A 46 14.78 -1.89 2.71
CA VAL A 46 14.14 -3.00 3.45
C VAL A 46 14.25 -4.31 2.66
N ALA A 47 13.98 -4.26 1.36
CA ALA A 47 14.05 -5.46 0.49
C ALA A 47 15.48 -6.04 0.41
N ALA A 48 16.50 -5.19 0.33
CA ALA A 48 17.89 -5.64 0.28
C ALA A 48 18.30 -6.40 1.56
N GLU A 49 17.86 -5.91 2.73
CA GLU A 49 18.12 -6.56 4.02
C GLU A 49 17.35 -7.88 4.18
N LEU A 50 16.07 -7.90 3.81
CA LEU A 50 15.24 -9.11 3.90
C LEU A 50 15.68 -10.18 2.89
N ALA A 51 16.21 -9.80 1.73
CA ALA A 51 16.68 -10.74 0.71
C ALA A 51 17.92 -11.55 1.11
N THR A 52 18.53 -11.26 2.26
CA THR A 52 19.64 -12.04 2.80
C THR A 52 19.22 -13.45 3.25
N ASP A 53 17.95 -13.64 3.60
CA ASP A 53 17.41 -14.90 4.17
C ASP A 53 15.94 -15.19 3.77
N HIS A 54 15.33 -14.33 2.94
CA HIS A 54 13.97 -14.49 2.46
C HIS A 54 13.91 -14.34 0.93
N THR A 55 12.89 -14.91 0.31
CA THR A 55 12.48 -14.54 -1.05
C THR A 55 11.61 -13.29 -0.94
N VAL A 56 12.09 -12.19 -1.49
CA VAL A 56 11.41 -10.88 -1.42
C VAL A 56 10.85 -10.51 -2.78
N ILE A 57 9.56 -10.16 -2.82
CA ILE A 57 8.81 -9.79 -4.03
C ILE A 57 8.25 -8.40 -3.81
N CYS A 58 8.69 -7.43 -4.62
CA CYS A 58 8.24 -6.04 -4.58
C CYS A 58 7.54 -5.71 -5.90
N PRO A 59 6.22 -5.91 -6.02
CA PRO A 59 5.50 -5.50 -7.23
C PRO A 59 5.24 -3.99 -7.24
N ASP A 60 5.12 -3.43 -8.44
CA ASP A 60 4.28 -2.25 -8.64
C ASP A 60 2.82 -2.70 -8.62
N LEU A 61 1.96 -2.03 -7.86
CA LEU A 61 0.54 -2.33 -7.80
C LEU A 61 -0.13 -2.11 -9.17
N ARG A 62 -1.24 -2.80 -9.43
CA ARG A 62 -2.13 -2.49 -10.56
C ARG A 62 -2.38 -0.99 -10.62
N GLY A 63 -2.18 -0.39 -11.78
CA GLY A 63 -2.38 1.05 -11.97
C GLY A 63 -1.20 1.92 -11.61
N TYR A 64 -0.12 1.37 -11.06
CA TYR A 64 1.07 2.11 -10.60
C TYR A 64 2.34 1.64 -11.33
N GLY A 65 3.36 2.48 -11.26
CA GLY A 65 4.69 2.14 -11.74
C GLY A 65 4.72 1.60 -13.16
N ALA A 66 5.40 0.48 -13.36
CA ALA A 66 5.50 -0.23 -14.63
C ALA A 66 4.47 -1.37 -14.79
N SER A 67 3.56 -1.54 -13.84
CA SER A 67 2.42 -2.47 -13.96
C SER A 67 1.36 -1.96 -14.91
N ASP A 68 0.54 -2.86 -15.44
CA ASP A 68 -0.56 -2.52 -16.32
C ASP A 68 -1.60 -1.62 -15.63
N LYS A 69 -2.22 -0.77 -16.45
CA LYS A 69 -3.20 0.24 -16.06
C LYS A 69 -4.49 0.03 -16.83
N PRO A 70 -5.26 -1.04 -16.50
CA PRO A 70 -6.51 -1.33 -17.19
C PRO A 70 -7.50 -0.17 -17.05
N ALA A 71 -8.38 0.01 -18.05
CA ALA A 71 -9.42 0.99 -17.97
C ALA A 71 -10.42 0.63 -16.86
N GLU A 72 -10.84 1.65 -16.09
CA GLU A 72 -11.94 1.51 -15.13
C GLU A 72 -13.28 1.62 -15.88
N THR A 73 -14.16 0.65 -15.69
CA THR A 73 -15.43 0.59 -16.43
C THR A 73 -16.67 0.43 -15.54
N ASP A 74 -16.52 -0.17 -14.35
CA ASP A 74 -17.65 -0.53 -13.49
C ASP A 74 -17.42 -0.23 -11.98
N GLY A 75 -16.33 0.45 -11.65
CA GLY A 75 -15.95 0.80 -10.28
C GLY A 75 -15.18 -0.30 -9.55
N THR A 76 -14.91 -1.45 -10.19
CA THR A 76 -14.30 -2.61 -9.53
C THR A 76 -12.84 -2.86 -9.91
N ALA A 77 -12.37 -2.34 -11.04
CA ALA A 77 -11.05 -2.64 -11.58
C ALA A 77 -9.90 -2.28 -10.62
N TYR A 78 -10.10 -1.26 -9.78
CA TYR A 78 -9.13 -0.80 -8.79
C TYR A 78 -9.62 -0.97 -7.35
N SER A 79 -10.66 -1.79 -7.11
CA SER A 79 -11.05 -2.13 -5.74
C SER A 79 -9.91 -2.88 -5.03
N LYS A 80 -9.81 -2.71 -3.72
CA LYS A 80 -8.79 -3.42 -2.93
C LYS A 80 -8.95 -4.93 -3.02
N ARG A 81 -10.18 -5.41 -3.22
CA ARG A 81 -10.49 -6.83 -3.47
C ARG A 81 -9.86 -7.33 -4.78
N THR A 82 -10.02 -6.59 -5.86
CA THR A 82 -9.39 -6.92 -7.14
C THR A 82 -7.87 -6.87 -7.06
N MET A 83 -7.33 -5.83 -6.45
CA MET A 83 -5.88 -5.68 -6.27
C MET A 83 -5.30 -6.75 -5.33
N ALA A 84 -6.02 -7.17 -4.29
CA ALA A 84 -5.63 -8.28 -3.42
C ALA A 84 -5.57 -9.61 -4.17
N ALA A 85 -6.54 -9.87 -5.06
CA ALA A 85 -6.53 -11.04 -5.92
C ALA A 85 -5.30 -11.05 -6.86
N ASP A 86 -4.89 -9.91 -7.38
CA ASP A 86 -3.65 -9.79 -8.17
C ASP A 86 -2.42 -10.23 -7.38
N ILE A 87 -2.31 -9.82 -6.12
CA ILE A 87 -1.15 -10.17 -5.28
C ILE A 87 -1.10 -11.67 -4.99
N VAL A 88 -2.25 -12.27 -4.71
CA VAL A 88 -2.34 -13.73 -4.52
C VAL A 88 -1.98 -14.48 -5.81
N ALA A 89 -2.47 -14.01 -6.96
CA ALA A 89 -2.14 -14.58 -8.26
C ALA A 89 -0.65 -14.41 -8.61
N LEU A 90 -0.06 -13.24 -8.31
CA LEU A 90 1.38 -12.98 -8.49
C LEU A 90 2.22 -13.97 -7.70
N ALA A 91 1.96 -14.11 -6.39
CA ALA A 91 2.69 -15.01 -5.52
C ALA A 91 2.56 -16.47 -5.98
N ALA A 92 1.35 -16.90 -6.33
CA ALA A 92 1.09 -18.24 -6.86
C ALA A 92 1.83 -18.51 -8.18
N ALA A 93 1.83 -17.56 -9.11
CA ALA A 93 2.55 -17.67 -10.40
C ALA A 93 4.07 -17.77 -10.22
N LEU A 94 4.60 -17.19 -9.15
CA LEU A 94 6.00 -17.28 -8.75
C LEU A 94 6.33 -18.53 -7.91
N GLY A 95 5.34 -19.40 -7.66
CA GLY A 95 5.52 -20.66 -6.91
C GLY A 95 5.38 -20.53 -5.39
N HIS A 96 4.80 -19.44 -4.91
CA HIS A 96 4.62 -19.15 -3.49
C HIS A 96 3.13 -19.09 -3.12
N PRO A 97 2.46 -20.23 -2.85
CA PRO A 97 1.02 -20.28 -2.55
C PRO A 97 0.64 -19.67 -1.19
N GLU A 98 1.60 -19.53 -0.30
CA GLU A 98 1.47 -18.88 1.02
C GLU A 98 2.67 -17.95 1.22
N PHE A 99 2.44 -16.77 1.81
CA PHE A 99 3.47 -15.75 1.97
C PHE A 99 3.15 -14.78 3.10
N ALA A 100 4.18 -14.14 3.66
CA ALA A 100 4.02 -12.96 4.51
C ALA A 100 3.75 -11.73 3.63
N LEU A 101 2.86 -10.85 4.08
CA LEU A 101 2.45 -9.68 3.32
C LEU A 101 2.70 -8.40 4.11
N VAL A 102 3.40 -7.46 3.50
CA VAL A 102 3.70 -6.14 4.06
C VAL A 102 3.16 -5.09 3.12
N GLY A 103 2.42 -4.14 3.62
CA GLY A 103 1.92 -3.02 2.82
C GLY A 103 2.18 -1.67 3.47
N HIS A 104 2.39 -0.67 2.64
CA HIS A 104 2.49 0.73 3.05
C HIS A 104 1.38 1.53 2.36
N ASP A 105 0.68 2.43 3.10
CA ASP A 105 -0.36 3.32 2.59
C ASP A 105 -1.39 2.55 1.72
N ARG A 106 -1.58 2.87 0.43
CA ARG A 106 -2.49 2.14 -0.47
C ARG A 106 -2.20 0.65 -0.52
N GLY A 107 -0.92 0.27 -0.49
CA GLY A 107 -0.49 -1.13 -0.43
C GLY A 107 -0.90 -1.82 0.87
N ALA A 108 -0.97 -1.10 1.99
CA ALA A 108 -1.46 -1.67 3.24
C ALA A 108 -2.98 -1.91 3.21
N LEU A 109 -3.75 -1.10 2.49
CA LEU A 109 -5.19 -1.36 2.26
C LEU A 109 -5.41 -2.60 1.39
N VAL A 110 -4.56 -2.80 0.36
CA VAL A 110 -4.57 -4.04 -0.44
C VAL A 110 -4.20 -5.24 0.43
N ALA A 111 -3.19 -5.10 1.28
CA ALA A 111 -2.73 -6.16 2.18
C ALA A 111 -3.79 -6.52 3.24
N PHE A 112 -4.45 -5.52 3.82
CA PHE A 112 -5.59 -5.70 4.74
C PHE A 112 -6.73 -6.49 4.07
N ARG A 113 -7.12 -6.09 2.84
CA ARG A 113 -8.16 -6.78 2.08
C ARG A 113 -7.74 -8.21 1.71
N ALA A 114 -6.48 -8.44 1.35
CA ALA A 114 -5.95 -9.78 1.07
C ALA A 114 -6.02 -10.68 2.32
N GLY A 115 -5.73 -10.13 3.50
CA GLY A 115 -5.85 -10.86 4.77
C GLY A 115 -7.27 -11.29 5.10
N LEU A 116 -8.29 -10.49 4.76
CA LEU A 116 -9.71 -10.84 4.94
C LEU A 116 -10.22 -11.82 3.89
N ASP A 117 -9.94 -11.57 2.61
CA ASP A 117 -10.48 -12.36 1.50
C ASP A 117 -9.70 -13.68 1.27
N HIS A 118 -8.43 -13.74 1.64
CA HIS A 118 -7.52 -14.88 1.41
C HIS A 118 -6.73 -15.30 2.67
N PRO A 119 -7.39 -15.50 3.83
CA PRO A 119 -6.71 -15.76 5.10
C PRO A 119 -5.82 -17.00 5.10
N ASP A 120 -6.07 -17.97 4.21
CA ASP A 120 -5.28 -19.20 4.08
C ASP A 120 -4.02 -19.00 3.21
N LYS A 121 -3.81 -17.82 2.63
CA LYS A 121 -2.66 -17.47 1.80
C LYS A 121 -1.67 -16.56 2.52
N ILE A 122 -2.16 -15.79 3.47
CA ILE A 122 -1.36 -14.78 4.18
C ILE A 122 -0.94 -15.34 5.54
N THR A 123 0.35 -15.59 5.70
CA THR A 123 0.89 -16.18 6.94
C THR A 123 1.05 -15.15 8.05
N GLN A 124 1.50 -13.94 7.76
CA GLN A 124 1.60 -12.78 8.64
C GLN A 124 1.30 -11.52 7.84
N LEU A 125 0.83 -10.47 8.51
CA LEU A 125 0.46 -9.20 7.89
C LEU A 125 1.13 -8.03 8.60
N VAL A 126 1.79 -7.15 7.83
CA VAL A 126 2.31 -5.87 8.33
C VAL A 126 1.67 -4.73 7.56
N CYS A 127 1.06 -3.78 8.28
CA CYS A 127 0.46 -2.57 7.70
C CYS A 127 1.18 -1.32 8.23
N LEU A 128 1.65 -0.49 7.30
CA LEU A 128 2.41 0.72 7.60
C LEU A 128 1.61 1.97 7.26
N ASP A 129 1.42 2.81 8.27
CA ASP A 129 0.87 4.18 8.24
C ASP A 129 -0.49 4.33 7.54
N VAL A 130 -1.43 3.47 7.89
CA VAL A 130 -2.80 3.47 7.36
C VAL A 130 -3.82 3.02 8.40
N LEU A 131 -5.07 3.42 8.26
CA LEU A 131 -6.23 2.79 8.89
C LEU A 131 -6.98 1.95 7.85
N PRO A 132 -7.74 0.90 8.24
CA PRO A 132 -8.68 0.23 7.36
C PRO A 132 -9.57 1.24 6.63
N THR A 133 -10.03 0.92 5.41
CA THR A 133 -10.64 1.92 4.53
C THR A 133 -11.85 2.61 5.17
N LEU A 134 -12.75 1.85 5.77
CA LEU A 134 -13.93 2.40 6.45
C LEU A 134 -13.53 3.32 7.60
N ASP A 135 -12.60 2.86 8.46
CA ASP A 135 -12.14 3.63 9.62
C ASP A 135 -11.43 4.92 9.20
N MET A 136 -10.69 4.89 8.07
CA MET A 136 -10.05 6.07 7.50
C MET A 136 -11.09 7.15 7.12
N TRP A 137 -12.15 6.78 6.43
CA TRP A 137 -13.22 7.71 6.06
C TRP A 137 -13.95 8.26 7.28
N ASP A 138 -14.17 7.42 8.30
CA ASP A 138 -14.82 7.83 9.55
C ASP A 138 -13.91 8.72 10.41
N ALA A 139 -12.57 8.55 10.38
CA ALA A 139 -11.63 9.38 11.13
C ALA A 139 -11.32 10.70 10.41
N MET A 140 -11.22 10.70 9.09
CA MET A 140 -10.77 11.84 8.28
C MET A 140 -11.92 12.73 7.79
N HIS A 141 -12.84 13.07 8.67
CA HIS A 141 -13.95 13.99 8.39
C HIS A 141 -13.83 15.31 9.14
N GLY A 142 -14.71 16.28 8.87
CA GLY A 142 -14.68 17.58 9.51
C GLY A 142 -13.38 18.34 9.24
N VAL A 143 -12.71 18.83 10.27
CA VAL A 143 -11.43 19.57 10.14
C VAL A 143 -10.28 18.65 9.68
N ASN A 144 -10.33 17.37 10.03
CA ASN A 144 -9.32 16.39 9.60
C ASN A 144 -9.36 16.13 8.08
N ALA A 145 -10.50 16.42 7.42
CA ALA A 145 -10.59 16.35 5.96
C ALA A 145 -9.60 17.28 5.25
N ALA A 146 -9.12 18.34 5.92
CA ALA A 146 -8.11 19.23 5.35
C ALA A 146 -6.76 18.52 5.16
N VAL A 147 -6.39 17.61 6.06
CA VAL A 147 -5.18 16.77 5.94
C VAL A 147 -5.37 15.72 4.84
N ALA A 148 -6.57 15.17 4.74
CA ALA A 148 -6.93 14.10 3.80
C ALA A 148 -7.66 14.62 2.54
N PHE A 149 -7.47 15.88 2.15
CA PHE A 149 -8.22 16.51 1.03
C PHE A 149 -8.11 15.74 -0.28
N HIS A 150 -7.00 15.07 -0.51
CA HIS A 150 -6.76 14.25 -1.69
C HIS A 150 -7.70 13.05 -1.78
N LEU A 151 -8.12 12.45 -0.65
CA LEU A 151 -9.15 11.41 -0.62
C LEU A 151 -10.46 11.94 -1.20
N TYR A 152 -10.88 13.13 -0.74
CA TYR A 152 -12.12 13.77 -1.17
C TYR A 152 -12.06 14.27 -2.62
N LEU A 153 -10.91 14.79 -3.06
CA LEU A 153 -10.71 15.21 -4.45
C LEU A 153 -10.80 14.01 -5.39
N MET A 154 -10.01 12.96 -5.13
CA MET A 154 -9.94 11.81 -6.02
C MET A 154 -11.17 10.88 -5.94
N ALA A 155 -12.02 11.05 -4.92
CA ALA A 155 -13.31 10.38 -4.81
C ALA A 155 -14.41 11.00 -5.70
N GLN A 156 -14.17 12.17 -6.31
CA GLN A 156 -15.16 12.81 -7.16
C GLN A 156 -15.43 12.00 -8.44
N PRO A 157 -16.59 12.20 -9.09
CA PRO A 157 -16.90 11.54 -10.36
C PRO A 157 -15.79 11.71 -11.41
N PRO A 158 -15.67 10.75 -12.35
CA PRO A 158 -14.65 10.80 -13.40
C PRO A 158 -14.66 12.11 -14.19
N GLY A 159 -13.47 12.60 -14.53
CA GLY A 159 -13.23 13.82 -15.30
C GLY A 159 -12.54 14.89 -14.48
N LEU A 160 -13.20 15.46 -13.48
CA LEU A 160 -12.67 16.61 -12.73
C LEU A 160 -11.34 16.31 -12.02
N PRO A 161 -11.18 15.23 -11.20
CA PRO A 161 -9.92 14.97 -10.53
C PRO A 161 -8.78 14.72 -11.51
N GLU A 162 -9.03 13.92 -12.53
CA GLU A 162 -8.05 13.57 -13.55
C GLU A 162 -7.55 14.81 -14.30
N GLU A 163 -8.46 15.70 -14.72
CA GLU A 163 -8.11 16.94 -15.42
C GLU A 163 -7.31 17.90 -14.53
N LEU A 164 -7.73 18.08 -13.28
CA LEU A 164 -7.04 18.95 -12.33
C LEU A 164 -5.61 18.47 -12.04
N ILE A 165 -5.45 17.16 -11.79
CA ILE A 165 -4.14 16.57 -11.50
C ILE A 165 -3.27 16.57 -12.75
N ALA A 166 -3.81 16.21 -13.92
CA ALA A 166 -3.08 16.18 -15.18
C ALA A 166 -2.63 17.57 -15.64
N ALA A 167 -3.30 18.65 -15.23
CA ALA A 167 -2.90 20.01 -15.54
C ALA A 167 -1.56 20.41 -14.86
N ALA A 168 -1.24 19.85 -13.69
CA ALA A 168 0.00 20.14 -12.95
C ALA A 168 0.45 18.92 -12.10
N PRO A 169 0.74 17.75 -12.72
CA PRO A 169 0.94 16.51 -11.98
C PRO A 169 2.15 16.59 -11.05
N ASP A 170 3.25 17.21 -11.48
CA ASP A 170 4.44 17.36 -10.63
C ASP A 170 4.16 18.20 -9.38
N ALA A 171 3.40 19.28 -9.51
CA ALA A 171 3.03 20.08 -8.37
C ALA A 171 2.15 19.30 -7.39
N PHE A 172 1.20 18.52 -7.92
CA PHE A 172 0.30 17.70 -7.11
C PHE A 172 1.04 16.60 -6.36
N PHE A 173 1.81 15.76 -7.05
CA PHE A 173 2.51 14.64 -6.41
C PHE A 173 3.70 15.09 -5.54
N SER A 174 4.43 16.15 -5.94
CA SER A 174 5.49 16.72 -5.13
C SER A 174 4.98 17.25 -3.79
N TYR A 175 3.77 17.83 -3.77
CA TYR A 175 3.17 18.33 -2.55
C TYR A 175 3.13 17.25 -1.45
N PHE A 176 2.72 16.03 -1.79
CA PHE A 176 2.65 14.93 -0.82
C PHE A 176 4.04 14.40 -0.45
N LEU A 177 4.94 14.28 -1.43
CA LEU A 177 6.32 13.89 -1.15
C LEU A 177 7.03 14.88 -0.22
N ASP A 178 6.69 16.17 -0.30
CA ASP A 178 7.30 17.21 0.55
C ASP A 178 6.60 17.35 1.90
N LEU A 179 5.28 17.16 1.95
CA LEU A 179 4.50 17.36 3.18
C LEU A 179 4.64 16.19 4.15
N TRP A 180 4.69 14.95 3.62
CA TRP A 180 4.60 13.75 4.43
C TRP A 180 5.96 13.19 4.87
N ILE A 181 7.04 13.68 4.28
CA ILE A 181 8.41 13.30 4.66
C ILE A 181 8.89 14.13 5.84
N LYS A 182 9.58 13.52 6.80
CA LYS A 182 10.28 14.22 7.89
C LYS A 182 11.76 14.41 7.59
N ASP A 183 12.40 13.40 6.96
CA ASP A 183 13.79 13.50 6.50
C ASP A 183 13.85 13.54 4.97
N PRO A 184 13.96 14.73 4.35
CA PRO A 184 14.05 14.84 2.89
C PRO A 184 15.25 14.11 2.27
N ALA A 185 16.29 13.80 3.03
CA ALA A 185 17.45 13.06 2.53
C ALA A 185 17.15 11.56 2.31
N ALA A 186 16.07 11.04 2.91
CA ALA A 186 15.66 9.65 2.76
C ALA A 186 15.20 9.31 1.31
N ILE A 187 14.70 10.31 0.57
CA ILE A 187 14.30 10.15 -0.84
C ILE A 187 15.26 10.96 -1.74
N PRO A 188 16.34 10.37 -2.25
CA PRO A 188 17.28 11.02 -3.17
C PRO A 188 16.58 11.56 -4.43
N ALA A 189 17.16 12.60 -5.03
CA ALA A 189 16.56 13.31 -6.17
C ALA A 189 16.19 12.39 -7.34
N GLU A 190 17.03 11.38 -7.62
CA GLU A 190 16.79 10.40 -8.69
C GLU A 190 15.62 9.46 -8.38
N ILE A 191 15.42 9.08 -7.11
CA ILE A 191 14.28 8.27 -6.66
C ILE A 191 13.01 9.10 -6.74
N ARG A 192 13.05 10.35 -6.24
CA ARG A 192 11.94 11.29 -6.35
C ARG A 192 11.51 11.49 -7.81
N ALA A 193 12.47 11.69 -8.70
CA ALA A 193 12.20 11.84 -10.14
C ALA A 193 11.53 10.58 -10.74
N ALA A 194 11.94 9.39 -10.30
CA ALA A 194 11.30 8.13 -10.72
C ALA A 194 9.84 8.06 -10.25
N TYR A 195 9.52 8.43 -8.99
CA TYR A 195 8.15 8.49 -8.48
C TYR A 195 7.29 9.46 -9.27
N LEU A 196 7.78 10.68 -9.51
CA LEU A 196 7.04 11.70 -10.26
C LEU A 196 6.77 11.26 -11.71
N THR A 197 7.75 10.60 -12.35
CA THR A 197 7.58 10.08 -13.70
C THR A 197 6.49 9.00 -13.75
N ALA A 198 6.55 8.03 -12.84
CA ALA A 198 5.56 6.96 -12.76
C ALA A 198 4.15 7.49 -12.44
N SER A 199 4.04 8.48 -11.54
CA SER A 199 2.77 9.07 -11.13
C SER A 199 2.11 9.90 -12.25
N ARG A 200 2.91 10.62 -13.07
CA ARG A 200 2.39 11.33 -14.26
C ARG A 200 1.69 10.40 -15.24
N GLU A 201 2.27 9.22 -15.45
CA GLU A 201 1.73 8.21 -16.36
C GLU A 201 0.53 7.44 -15.79
N ALA A 202 0.27 7.59 -14.49
CA ALA A 202 -0.70 6.83 -13.73
C ALA A 202 -1.87 7.66 -13.18
N VAL A 203 -2.01 8.95 -13.55
CA VAL A 203 -3.04 9.85 -12.97
C VAL A 203 -4.41 9.22 -12.97
N VAL A 204 -4.87 8.67 -14.10
CA VAL A 204 -6.21 8.11 -14.25
C VAL A 204 -6.41 6.89 -13.35
N SER A 205 -5.43 5.98 -13.31
CA SER A 205 -5.49 4.75 -12.51
C SER A 205 -5.35 5.04 -11.01
N ILE A 206 -4.52 6.01 -10.61
CA ILE A 206 -4.42 6.46 -9.23
C ILE A 206 -5.76 7.03 -8.75
N VAL A 207 -6.37 7.91 -9.55
CA VAL A 207 -7.68 8.48 -9.20
C VAL A 207 -8.76 7.39 -9.11
N ALA A 208 -8.73 6.40 -10.00
CA ALA A 208 -9.66 5.27 -9.96
C ALA A 208 -9.50 4.42 -8.68
N ASP A 209 -8.25 4.17 -8.23
CA ASP A 209 -7.96 3.50 -6.97
C ASP A 209 -8.53 4.26 -5.75
N TYR A 210 -8.35 5.57 -5.70
CA TYR A 210 -8.92 6.40 -4.61
C TYR A 210 -10.45 6.46 -4.67
N ARG A 211 -11.02 6.51 -5.87
CA ARG A 211 -12.47 6.50 -6.06
C ARG A 211 -13.11 5.19 -5.60
N ALA A 212 -12.46 4.04 -5.88
CA ALA A 212 -12.91 2.74 -5.37
C ALA A 212 -12.94 2.72 -3.83
N SER A 213 -11.96 3.34 -3.18
CA SER A 213 -11.92 3.45 -1.71
C SER A 213 -13.04 4.27 -1.10
N ALA A 214 -13.60 5.23 -1.83
CA ALA A 214 -14.74 6.03 -1.37
C ALA A 214 -16.10 5.34 -1.61
N GLY A 215 -16.11 4.22 -2.28
CA GLY A 215 -17.32 3.49 -2.68
C GLY A 215 -17.23 2.02 -2.28
N ILE A 216 -16.91 1.18 -3.27
CA ILE A 216 -16.99 -0.29 -3.14
C ILE A 216 -16.11 -0.85 -2.01
N ASP A 217 -14.94 -0.28 -1.74
CA ASP A 217 -14.07 -0.78 -0.67
C ASP A 217 -14.67 -0.52 0.72
N VAL A 218 -15.32 0.64 0.93
CA VAL A 218 -16.07 0.95 2.16
C VAL A 218 -17.25 -0.01 2.34
N GLU A 219 -17.93 -0.38 1.25
CA GLU A 219 -19.03 -1.34 1.29
C GLU A 219 -18.52 -2.72 1.69
N HIS A 220 -17.42 -3.19 1.12
CA HIS A 220 -16.78 -4.44 1.50
C HIS A 220 -16.40 -4.47 2.98
N ASP A 221 -15.82 -3.39 3.51
CA ASP A 221 -15.45 -3.30 4.93
C ASP A 221 -16.68 -3.34 5.84
N ARG A 222 -17.78 -2.67 5.47
CA ARG A 222 -19.05 -2.72 6.22
C ARG A 222 -19.65 -4.13 6.24
N GLU A 223 -19.63 -4.81 5.11
CA GLU A 223 -20.11 -6.20 5.01
C GLU A 223 -19.30 -7.12 5.91
N ASP A 224 -17.97 -7.00 5.91
CA ASP A 224 -17.09 -7.82 6.76
C ASP A 224 -17.29 -7.54 8.25
N LEU A 225 -17.43 -6.27 8.66
CA LEU A 225 -17.75 -5.91 10.04
C LEU A 225 -19.10 -6.51 10.47
N ALA A 226 -20.13 -6.38 9.62
CA ALA A 226 -21.45 -6.92 9.90
C ALA A 226 -21.47 -8.46 10.01
N ALA A 227 -20.62 -9.12 9.23
CA ALA A 227 -20.43 -10.58 9.27
C ALA A 227 -19.51 -11.04 10.42
N GLY A 228 -18.82 -10.11 11.11
CA GLY A 228 -17.85 -10.43 12.14
C GLY A 228 -16.54 -11.00 11.61
N ASN A 229 -16.24 -10.77 10.35
CA ASN A 229 -14.98 -11.21 9.71
C ASN A 229 -13.78 -10.48 10.33
N LYS A 230 -12.71 -11.22 10.58
CA LYS A 230 -11.47 -10.71 11.20
C LYS A 230 -10.26 -11.28 10.47
N LEU A 231 -9.17 -10.54 10.58
CA LEU A 231 -7.84 -11.03 10.20
C LEU A 231 -7.47 -12.22 11.10
N ARG A 232 -7.08 -13.34 10.49
CA ARG A 232 -6.83 -14.60 11.22
C ARG A 232 -5.35 -14.86 11.51
N MET A 233 -4.47 -14.14 10.80
CA MET A 233 -3.03 -14.21 10.94
C MET A 233 -2.55 -13.21 11.99
N PRO A 234 -1.32 -13.34 12.53
CA PRO A 234 -0.67 -12.29 13.30
C PRO A 234 -0.52 -11.01 12.49
N VAL A 235 -0.84 -9.86 13.09
CA VAL A 235 -0.81 -8.55 12.44
C VAL A 235 0.12 -7.60 13.21
N ALA A 236 1.02 -6.94 12.51
CA ALA A 236 1.76 -5.80 13.04
C ALA A 236 1.33 -4.52 12.31
N VAL A 237 1.13 -3.45 13.08
CA VAL A 237 0.83 -2.12 12.54
C VAL A 237 1.84 -1.13 13.10
N VAL A 238 2.48 -0.39 12.21
CA VAL A 238 3.37 0.74 12.56
C VAL A 238 2.79 2.01 11.96
N GLN A 239 2.57 3.01 12.79
CA GLN A 239 1.98 4.28 12.36
C GLN A 239 2.74 5.47 12.95
N GLN A 240 2.61 6.63 12.31
CA GLN A 240 2.90 7.89 12.99
C GLN A 240 1.94 8.05 14.18
N ASP A 241 2.29 8.89 15.16
CA ASP A 241 1.39 9.19 16.28
C ASP A 241 0.24 10.12 15.82
N TRP A 242 -0.69 9.54 15.05
CA TRP A 242 -1.89 10.25 14.58
C TRP A 242 -2.87 10.53 15.71
N GLY A 243 -2.83 9.76 16.81
CA GLY A 243 -3.62 10.03 18.00
C GLY A 243 -3.35 11.40 18.58
N SER A 244 -2.06 11.75 18.75
CA SER A 244 -1.65 13.08 19.19
C SER A 244 -1.98 14.18 18.17
N ALA A 245 -1.92 13.88 16.86
CA ALA A 245 -2.10 14.87 15.81
C ALA A 245 -3.57 15.08 15.43
N LEU A 246 -4.37 14.03 15.38
CA LEU A 246 -5.72 13.99 14.80
C LEU A 246 -6.81 13.55 15.78
N GLY A 247 -6.44 13.09 16.97
CA GLY A 247 -7.37 12.84 18.08
C GLY A 247 -8.12 11.50 18.01
N PHE A 248 -7.62 10.47 17.31
CA PHE A 248 -8.21 9.15 17.29
C PHE A 248 -7.24 8.04 17.76
N ASP A 249 -7.79 6.97 18.32
CA ASP A 249 -7.03 5.81 18.77
C ASP A 249 -6.90 4.77 17.66
N ALA A 250 -5.80 4.83 16.92
CA ALA A 250 -5.53 3.92 15.82
C ALA A 250 -5.42 2.46 16.28
N ALA A 251 -4.86 2.20 17.47
CA ALA A 251 -4.76 0.85 18.02
C ALA A 251 -6.15 0.26 18.30
N ALA A 252 -7.06 1.06 18.84
CA ALA A 252 -8.44 0.63 19.06
C ALA A 252 -9.16 0.32 17.74
N LEU A 253 -9.00 1.16 16.72
CA LEU A 253 -9.58 0.92 15.40
C LEU A 253 -9.06 -0.38 14.78
N TRP A 254 -7.75 -0.60 14.79
CA TRP A 254 -7.15 -1.85 14.29
C TRP A 254 -7.56 -3.08 15.09
N SER A 255 -7.75 -2.96 16.41
CA SER A 255 -8.18 -4.07 17.28
C SER A 255 -9.57 -4.60 16.92
N ALA A 256 -10.41 -3.76 16.30
CA ALA A 256 -11.70 -4.18 15.76
C ALA A 256 -11.56 -5.21 14.63
N TRP A 257 -10.43 -5.24 13.92
CA TRP A 257 -10.18 -6.11 12.77
C TRP A 257 -9.19 -7.24 13.05
N ALA A 258 -8.21 -7.02 13.93
CA ALA A 258 -7.09 -7.91 14.17
C ALA A 258 -7.05 -8.37 15.64
N PRO A 259 -7.55 -9.58 15.96
CA PRO A 259 -7.49 -10.11 17.34
C PRO A 259 -6.05 -10.36 17.83
N ASP A 260 -5.12 -10.72 16.94
CA ASP A 260 -3.68 -10.87 17.24
C ASP A 260 -2.92 -9.66 16.67
N LEU A 261 -3.04 -8.52 17.34
CA LEU A 261 -2.48 -7.23 16.92
C LEU A 261 -1.24 -6.85 17.75
N ARG A 262 -0.16 -6.51 17.04
CA ARG A 262 0.98 -5.75 17.58
C ARG A 262 0.95 -4.35 16.98
N HIS A 263 0.61 -3.34 17.76
CA HIS A 263 0.58 -1.94 17.33
C HIS A 263 1.73 -1.15 17.93
N SER A 264 2.40 -0.34 17.12
CA SER A 264 3.45 0.58 17.55
C SER A 264 3.40 1.90 16.78
N THR A 265 4.01 2.93 17.36
CA THR A 265 4.20 4.23 16.70
C THR A 265 5.67 4.45 16.39
N THR A 266 5.95 5.16 15.29
CA THR A 266 7.29 5.57 14.88
C THR A 266 7.44 7.09 14.93
N THR A 267 8.69 7.55 15.05
CA THR A 267 9.04 8.97 14.90
C THR A 267 9.35 9.36 13.45
N ALA A 268 9.43 8.39 12.52
CA ALA A 268 9.58 8.65 11.09
C ALA A 268 8.38 9.38 10.51
N GLY A 269 8.50 9.90 9.30
CA GLY A 269 7.39 10.42 8.52
C GLY A 269 6.57 9.29 7.87
N HIS A 270 5.69 9.70 6.95
CA HIS A 270 4.84 8.75 6.23
C HIS A 270 5.64 7.71 5.43
N PHE A 271 6.75 8.11 4.84
CA PHE A 271 7.58 7.23 4.01
C PHE A 271 8.57 6.41 4.85
N MET A 272 8.06 5.78 5.91
CA MET A 272 8.85 5.14 6.96
C MET A 272 9.77 4.00 6.47
N ALA A 273 9.43 3.32 5.38
CA ALA A 273 10.32 2.32 4.77
C ALA A 273 11.60 2.94 4.15
N GLU A 274 11.57 4.24 3.84
CA GLU A 274 12.72 5.01 3.37
C GLU A 274 13.40 5.81 4.49
N GLU A 275 12.62 6.34 5.44
CA GLU A 275 13.11 7.18 6.53
C GLU A 275 13.66 6.38 7.72
N ALA A 276 13.10 5.19 7.98
CA ALA A 276 13.48 4.31 9.09
C ALA A 276 13.57 2.82 8.64
N PRO A 277 14.33 2.49 7.58
CA PRO A 277 14.34 1.13 7.03
C PRO A 277 14.77 0.06 8.01
N ALA A 278 15.65 0.36 8.95
CA ALA A 278 16.10 -0.58 9.98
C ALA A 278 14.97 -0.94 10.96
N GLU A 279 14.18 0.04 11.41
CA GLU A 279 13.02 -0.15 12.27
C GLU A 279 11.95 -1.00 11.58
N ILE A 280 11.67 -0.71 10.31
CA ILE A 280 10.67 -1.47 9.54
C ILE A 280 11.15 -2.90 9.28
N THR A 281 12.42 -3.09 8.94
CA THR A 281 13.01 -4.44 8.77
C THR A 281 12.90 -5.26 10.05
N GLU A 282 13.24 -4.67 11.21
CA GLU A 282 13.13 -5.33 12.50
C GLU A 282 11.69 -5.68 12.86
N THR A 283 10.75 -4.78 12.62
CA THR A 283 9.31 -5.05 12.81
C THR A 283 8.86 -6.26 11.98
N ILE A 284 9.24 -6.31 10.70
CA ILE A 284 8.90 -7.44 9.83
C ILE A 284 9.52 -8.72 10.39
N ARG A 285 10.83 -8.73 10.67
CA ARG A 285 11.54 -9.92 11.20
C ARG A 285 10.95 -10.41 12.51
N SER A 286 10.60 -9.50 13.42
CA SER A 286 10.02 -9.86 14.72
C SER A 286 8.63 -10.50 14.63
N LEU A 287 7.89 -10.21 13.54
CA LEU A 287 6.59 -10.84 13.31
C LEU A 287 6.75 -12.20 12.61
N LEU A 288 7.82 -12.39 11.82
CA LEU A 288 8.10 -13.63 11.09
C LEU A 288 8.76 -14.70 11.98
N ALA A 289 9.37 -14.30 13.10
CA ALA A 289 10.02 -15.19 14.06
C ALA A 289 8.99 -15.98 14.89
#